data_30c310707a5a89c2bc5414ffb4ac018d
#
_entry.id   30c310707a5a89c2bc5414ffb4ac018d
#
_cell.length_a   1.000
_cell.length_b   1.000
_cell.length_c   1.000
_cell.angle_alpha   90.00
_cell.angle_beta   90.00
_cell.angle_gamma   90.00
#
_symmetry.space_group_name_H-M   'P 1'
#
loop_
_entity.id
_entity.type
_entity.pdbx_description
1 polymer ?
#
loop_
_entity_poly.entity_id
_entity_poly.type
_entity_poly.pdbx_seq_one_letter_code
_entity_poly.pdbx_strand_id
1 'polypeptide(L)'
;MNSKNTESYVLILYYSRNGHVKMLAEQIAQGVEMAGVEARLRTVPSVSAVCESTEQSIPQSGDIFCTEDDLANCSGLLIGSPTRFGNMAAPLKYFLDGTGSLWAKGALIGKPAGAFTSSSSIHGGPESTLLSMMLPLMHH
;
A
#
# COMPACT_ATOMS: atom_id res chain seq x y z
N MET A 1 -31.01 13.14 7.44
CA MET A 1 -29.73 13.20 6.73
C MET A 1 -28.67 12.63 7.66
N ASN A 2 -28.33 11.35 7.53
CA ASN A 2 -27.23 10.73 8.30
C ASN A 2 -25.93 11.07 7.59
N SER A 3 -25.20 12.07 8.10
CA SER A 3 -23.79 12.21 7.78
C SER A 3 -23.10 10.99 8.38
N LYS A 4 -22.70 10.04 7.54
CA LYS A 4 -21.70 9.04 7.92
C LYS A 4 -20.45 9.83 8.32
N ASN A 5 -20.22 9.90 9.61
CA ASN A 5 -18.96 10.37 10.18
C ASN A 5 -17.90 9.36 9.72
N THR A 6 -17.34 9.56 8.55
CA THR A 6 -16.20 8.77 8.06
C THR A 6 -15.00 9.22 8.87
N GLU A 7 -14.69 8.46 9.92
CA GLU A 7 -13.47 8.69 10.69
C GLU A 7 -12.29 8.73 9.74
N SER A 8 -11.49 9.80 9.82
CA SER A 8 -10.30 9.97 9.01
C SER A 8 -9.27 8.91 9.39
N TYR A 9 -8.71 8.21 8.42
CA TYR A 9 -7.67 7.23 8.66
C TYR A 9 -6.52 7.36 7.65
N VAL A 10 -5.34 6.93 8.05
CA VAL A 10 -4.21 6.72 7.16
C VAL A 10 -4.17 5.26 6.74
N LEU A 11 -4.21 5.01 5.45
CA LEU A 11 -4.05 3.68 4.90
C LEU A 11 -2.56 3.34 4.75
N ILE A 12 -2.15 2.22 5.30
CA ILE A 12 -0.80 1.66 5.17
C ILE A 12 -0.93 0.40 4.32
N LEU A 13 -0.71 0.57 3.02
CA LEU A 13 -0.78 -0.50 2.03
C LEU A 13 0.61 -1.07 1.78
N TYR A 14 0.78 -2.38 1.92
CA TYR A 14 2.09 -3.00 1.74
C TYR A 14 2.00 -4.39 1.12
N TYR A 15 3.12 -4.83 0.55
CA TYR A 15 3.40 -6.22 0.25
C TYR A 15 4.66 -6.66 1.00
N SER A 16 4.63 -7.82 1.62
CA SER A 16 5.78 -8.37 2.33
C SER A 16 5.88 -9.89 2.10
N ARG A 17 7.01 -10.35 1.58
CA ARG A 17 7.25 -11.79 1.38
C ARG A 17 7.83 -12.46 2.63
N ASN A 18 8.80 -11.81 3.27
CA ASN A 18 9.59 -12.37 4.38
C ASN A 18 9.32 -11.66 5.71
N GLY A 19 8.29 -10.84 5.80
CA GLY A 19 7.87 -10.16 7.03
C GLY A 19 8.54 -8.80 7.30
N HIS A 20 9.68 -8.47 6.69
CA HIS A 20 10.42 -7.24 7.01
C HIS A 20 9.62 -5.96 6.71
N VAL A 21 8.98 -5.89 5.54
CA VAL A 21 8.12 -4.75 5.18
C VAL A 21 6.89 -4.70 6.07
N LYS A 22 6.34 -5.85 6.49
CA LYS A 22 5.25 -5.91 7.47
C LYS A 22 5.66 -5.29 8.81
N MET A 23 6.84 -5.65 9.33
CA MET A 23 7.36 -5.06 10.57
C MET A 23 7.49 -3.54 10.48
N LEU A 24 7.95 -3.01 9.34
CA LEU A 24 7.98 -1.57 9.12
C LEU A 24 6.58 -0.96 9.08
N ALA A 25 5.64 -1.60 8.40
CA ALA A 25 4.25 -1.15 8.33
C ALA A 25 3.61 -1.07 9.73
N GLU A 26 3.87 -2.05 10.58
CA GLU A 26 3.41 -2.07 11.99
C GLU A 26 4.01 -0.91 12.80
N GLN A 27 5.30 -0.59 12.62
CA GLN A 27 5.93 0.56 13.29
C GLN A 27 5.37 1.89 12.78
N ILE A 28 5.11 1.99 11.48
CA ILE A 28 4.47 3.18 10.89
C ILE A 28 3.06 3.35 11.44
N ALA A 29 2.29 2.26 11.57
CA ALA A 29 0.95 2.29 12.14
C ALA A 29 0.96 2.85 13.57
N GLN A 30 1.90 2.41 14.42
CA GLN A 30 2.06 2.95 15.77
C GLN A 30 2.33 4.46 15.74
N GLY A 31 3.18 4.95 14.82
CA GLY A 31 3.45 6.38 14.66
C GLY A 31 2.21 7.18 14.25
N VAL A 32 1.39 6.65 13.35
CA VAL A 32 0.12 7.27 12.92
C VAL A 32 -0.86 7.35 14.10
N GLU A 33 -1.00 6.27 14.86
CA GLU A 33 -1.87 6.22 16.04
C GLU A 33 -1.40 7.18 17.15
N MET A 34 -0.09 7.29 17.35
CA MET A 34 0.48 8.29 18.29
C MET A 34 0.16 9.74 17.89
N ALA A 35 -0.04 10.00 16.60
CA ALA A 35 -0.48 11.30 16.09
C ALA A 35 -2.01 11.51 16.21
N GLY A 36 -2.75 10.55 16.78
CA GLY A 36 -4.18 10.64 17.02
C GLY A 36 -5.05 10.34 15.79
N VAL A 37 -4.52 9.66 14.78
CA VAL A 37 -5.24 9.24 13.58
C VAL A 37 -5.31 7.73 13.52
N GLU A 38 -6.44 7.18 13.06
CA GLU A 38 -6.58 5.74 12.84
C GLU A 38 -5.60 5.24 11.78
N ALA A 39 -4.87 4.16 12.06
CA ALA A 39 -4.03 3.46 11.09
C ALA A 39 -4.75 2.20 10.58
N ARG A 40 -4.88 2.05 9.27
CA ARG A 40 -5.40 0.84 8.64
C ARG A 40 -4.34 0.14 7.82
N LEU A 41 -3.91 -1.03 8.30
CA LEU A 41 -2.99 -1.88 7.55
C LEU A 41 -3.77 -2.73 6.55
N ARG A 42 -3.30 -2.76 5.30
CA ARG A 42 -3.81 -3.62 4.22
C ARG A 42 -2.65 -4.21 3.45
N THR A 43 -2.84 -5.41 2.97
CA THR A 43 -1.86 -6.07 2.09
C THR A 43 -2.46 -6.40 0.74
N VAL A 44 -1.65 -6.93 -0.17
CA VAL A 44 -2.10 -7.40 -1.49
C VAL A 44 -1.76 -8.88 -1.65
N PRO A 45 -2.58 -9.64 -2.38
CA PRO A 45 -2.30 -11.06 -2.62
C PRO A 45 -1.05 -11.23 -3.48
N SER A 46 -0.37 -12.35 -3.30
CA SER A 46 0.69 -12.79 -4.21
C SER A 46 0.11 -13.05 -5.60
N VAL A 47 0.93 -12.84 -6.63
CA VAL A 47 0.57 -13.13 -8.02
C VAL A 47 1.44 -14.22 -8.60
N SER A 48 0.89 -14.97 -9.56
CA SER A 48 1.60 -15.98 -10.32
C SER A 48 2.52 -15.36 -11.39
N ALA A 49 3.34 -16.19 -12.03
CA ALA A 49 4.19 -15.76 -13.15
C ALA A 49 3.39 -15.29 -14.38
N VAL A 50 2.12 -15.64 -14.46
CA VAL A 50 1.18 -15.16 -15.49
C VAL A 50 0.35 -13.96 -15.05
N CYS A 51 0.77 -13.29 -13.97
CA CYS A 51 0.14 -12.10 -13.40
C CYS A 51 -1.31 -12.32 -12.94
N GLU A 52 -1.56 -13.44 -12.30
CA GLU A 52 -2.84 -13.74 -11.65
C GLU A 52 -2.67 -13.76 -10.14
N SER A 53 -3.69 -13.34 -9.40
CA SER A 53 -3.74 -13.53 -7.95
C SER A 53 -3.79 -15.03 -7.64
N THR A 54 -2.87 -15.50 -6.79
CA THR A 54 -2.76 -16.92 -6.41
C THR A 54 -3.45 -17.25 -5.09
N GLU A 55 -3.98 -16.25 -4.41
CA GLU A 55 -4.63 -16.40 -3.11
C GLU A 55 -6.15 -16.20 -3.23
N GLN A 56 -6.86 -16.74 -2.26
CA GLN A 56 -8.31 -16.51 -2.14
C GLN A 56 -8.58 -15.04 -1.84
N SER A 57 -9.78 -14.56 -2.13
CA SER A 57 -10.20 -13.18 -1.91
C SER A 57 -10.15 -12.73 -0.44
N ILE A 58 -10.11 -13.68 0.51
CA ILE A 58 -9.93 -13.43 1.94
C ILE A 58 -8.67 -14.14 2.39
N PRO A 59 -7.71 -13.44 3.02
CA PRO A 59 -6.49 -14.07 3.51
C PRO A 59 -6.82 -15.05 4.66
N GLN A 60 -6.12 -16.17 4.69
CA GLN A 60 -6.26 -17.16 5.76
C GLN A 60 -5.68 -16.68 7.09
N SER A 61 -4.74 -15.73 7.04
CA SER A 61 -4.10 -15.12 8.21
C SER A 61 -3.45 -13.79 7.82
N GLY A 62 -3.21 -12.92 8.80
CA GLY A 62 -2.60 -11.60 8.59
C GLY A 62 -3.64 -10.51 8.31
N ASP A 63 -3.17 -9.41 7.72
CA ASP A 63 -4.03 -8.28 7.39
C ASP A 63 -4.92 -8.60 6.18
N ILE A 64 -6.12 -8.06 6.18
CA ILE A 64 -7.06 -8.22 5.05
C ILE A 64 -6.53 -7.54 3.79
N PHE A 65 -6.96 -8.04 2.64
CA PHE A 65 -6.57 -7.44 1.37
C PHE A 65 -7.18 -6.05 1.20
N CYS A 66 -6.42 -5.16 0.58
CA CYS A 66 -6.88 -3.82 0.25
C CYS A 66 -7.95 -3.87 -0.83
N THR A 67 -8.98 -3.06 -0.65
CA THR A 67 -10.02 -2.82 -1.65
C THR A 67 -9.86 -1.43 -2.27
N GLU A 68 -10.53 -1.19 -3.40
CA GLU A 68 -10.61 0.16 -3.99
C GLU A 68 -11.27 1.16 -3.03
N ASP A 69 -12.24 0.72 -2.22
CA ASP A 69 -12.91 1.55 -1.22
C ASP A 69 -11.97 1.99 -0.08
N ASP A 70 -11.03 1.13 0.33
CA ASP A 70 -10.00 1.50 1.30
C ASP A 70 -9.14 2.67 0.78
N LEU A 71 -8.74 2.62 -0.51
CA LEU A 71 -8.00 3.70 -1.15
C LEU A 71 -8.86 4.97 -1.33
N ALA A 72 -10.07 4.82 -1.85
CA ALA A 72 -10.94 5.94 -2.15
C ALA A 72 -11.29 6.77 -0.91
N ASN A 73 -11.44 6.12 0.25
CA ASN A 73 -11.90 6.76 1.48
C ASN A 73 -10.78 7.11 2.47
N CYS A 74 -9.52 6.76 2.21
CA CYS A 74 -8.42 7.13 3.10
C CYS A 74 -8.17 8.64 3.07
N SER A 75 -7.68 9.20 4.18
CA SER A 75 -7.28 10.60 4.29
C SER A 75 -5.80 10.82 3.95
N GLY A 76 -5.03 9.74 3.86
CA GLY A 76 -3.62 9.71 3.48
C GLY A 76 -3.19 8.29 3.19
N LEU A 77 -2.11 8.12 2.44
CA LEU A 77 -1.63 6.82 1.97
C LEU A 77 -0.14 6.64 2.24
N LEU A 78 0.22 5.55 2.90
CA LEU A 78 1.61 5.09 3.01
C LEU A 78 1.71 3.73 2.31
N ILE A 79 2.59 3.64 1.31
CA ILE A 79 2.72 2.47 0.44
C ILE A 79 4.09 1.81 0.62
N GLY A 80 4.12 0.50 0.77
CA GLY A 80 5.34 -0.24 1.07
C GLY A 80 5.54 -1.51 0.25
N SER A 81 6.79 -1.76 -0.14
CA SER A 81 7.18 -2.94 -0.89
C SER A 81 8.61 -3.33 -0.58
N PRO A 82 8.97 -4.63 -0.59
CA PRO A 82 10.37 -5.02 -0.66
C PRO A 82 10.95 -4.59 -2.02
N THR A 83 12.27 -4.40 -2.09
CA THR A 83 12.92 -4.18 -3.37
C THR A 83 12.92 -5.45 -4.22
N ARG A 84 12.68 -5.29 -5.50
CA ARG A 84 12.81 -6.33 -6.54
C ARG A 84 13.52 -5.71 -7.74
N PHE A 85 14.84 -5.95 -7.80
CA PHE A 85 15.71 -5.35 -8.84
C PHE A 85 15.57 -3.83 -8.92
N GLY A 86 15.52 -3.15 -7.75
CA GLY A 86 15.35 -1.70 -7.67
C GLY A 86 13.95 -1.20 -7.98
N ASN A 87 12.94 -2.05 -7.95
CA ASN A 87 11.53 -1.70 -8.22
C ASN A 87 10.62 -2.29 -7.14
N MET A 88 9.37 -1.82 -7.08
CA MET A 88 8.35 -2.44 -6.22
C MET A 88 8.06 -3.88 -6.68
N ALA A 89 7.59 -4.71 -5.77
CA ALA A 89 7.19 -6.08 -6.06
C ALA A 89 5.94 -6.14 -6.95
N ALA A 90 5.90 -7.12 -7.85
CA ALA A 90 4.81 -7.31 -8.81
C ALA A 90 3.40 -7.33 -8.17
N PRO A 91 3.15 -7.96 -6.99
CA PRO A 91 1.82 -7.93 -6.38
C PRO A 91 1.32 -6.53 -6.08
N LEU A 92 2.18 -5.62 -5.61
CA LEU A 92 1.80 -4.25 -5.35
C LEU A 92 1.52 -3.48 -6.64
N LYS A 93 2.38 -3.67 -7.66
CA LYS A 93 2.17 -3.05 -8.98
C LYS A 93 0.88 -3.57 -9.64
N TYR A 94 0.62 -4.88 -9.56
CA TYR A 94 -0.60 -5.50 -10.07
C TYR A 94 -1.85 -4.88 -9.44
N PHE A 95 -1.85 -4.67 -8.12
CA PHE A 95 -2.94 -3.99 -7.43
C PHE A 95 -3.13 -2.55 -7.94
N LEU A 96 -2.04 -1.77 -8.02
CA LEU A 96 -2.09 -0.39 -8.52
C LEU A 96 -2.57 -0.31 -9.97
N ASP A 97 -2.18 -1.25 -10.82
CA ASP A 97 -2.65 -1.30 -12.21
C ASP A 97 -4.17 -1.52 -12.33
N GLY A 98 -4.78 -2.13 -11.30
CA GLY A 98 -6.22 -2.31 -11.20
C GLY A 98 -7.00 -1.04 -10.80
N THR A 99 -6.34 0.03 -10.33
CA THR A 99 -7.02 1.22 -9.77
C THR A 99 -7.42 2.28 -10.79
N GLY A 100 -7.47 1.96 -12.07
CA GLY A 100 -7.81 2.92 -13.14
C GLY A 100 -9.16 3.61 -12.95
N SER A 101 -10.14 2.93 -12.33
CA SER A 101 -11.45 3.52 -11.99
C SER A 101 -11.34 4.67 -10.98
N LEU A 102 -10.45 4.55 -10.01
CA LEU A 102 -10.19 5.57 -8.99
C LEU A 102 -9.44 6.76 -9.60
N TRP A 103 -8.47 6.49 -10.47
CA TRP A 103 -7.76 7.53 -11.22
C TRP A 103 -8.74 8.36 -12.06
N ALA A 104 -9.61 7.73 -12.81
CA ALA A 104 -10.59 8.42 -13.65
C ALA A 104 -11.55 9.32 -12.86
N LYS A 105 -11.79 9.00 -11.59
CA LYS A 105 -12.62 9.79 -10.66
C LYS A 105 -11.83 10.83 -9.88
N GLY A 106 -10.50 10.84 -9.99
CA GLY A 106 -9.63 11.69 -9.18
C GLY A 106 -9.70 11.39 -7.68
N ALA A 107 -9.96 10.13 -7.30
CA ALA A 107 -10.26 9.75 -5.92
C ALA A 107 -9.10 9.99 -4.93
N LEU A 108 -7.86 10.03 -5.41
CA LEU A 108 -6.67 10.25 -4.58
C LEU A 108 -6.11 11.68 -4.69
N ILE A 109 -6.67 12.53 -5.54
CA ILE A 109 -6.17 13.90 -5.72
C ILE A 109 -6.14 14.66 -4.38
N GLY A 110 -5.00 15.27 -4.09
CA GLY A 110 -4.79 16.12 -2.91
C GLY A 110 -4.57 15.34 -1.61
N LYS A 111 -4.53 14.00 -1.63
CA LYS A 111 -4.20 13.21 -0.44
C LYS A 111 -2.69 13.16 -0.21
N PRO A 112 -2.22 13.38 1.03
CA PRO A 112 -0.82 13.19 1.35
C PRO A 112 -0.42 11.73 1.18
N ALA A 113 0.76 11.48 0.59
CA ALA A 113 1.24 10.13 0.38
C ALA A 113 2.75 10.02 0.64
N GLY A 114 3.19 8.82 1.01
CA GLY A 114 4.59 8.48 1.23
C GLY A 114 4.89 7.02 0.89
N ALA A 115 6.16 6.70 0.75
CA ALA A 115 6.61 5.34 0.41
C ALA A 115 7.65 4.83 1.41
N PHE A 116 7.67 3.51 1.63
CA PHE A 116 8.67 2.84 2.46
C PHE A 116 9.09 1.50 1.86
N THR A 117 10.32 1.08 2.11
CA THR A 117 10.88 -0.16 1.56
C THR A 117 11.88 -0.81 2.50
N SER A 118 12.21 -2.05 2.21
CA SER A 118 13.27 -2.81 2.86
C SER A 118 14.08 -3.57 1.81
N SER A 119 15.40 -3.62 1.99
CA SER A 119 16.33 -4.39 1.16
C SER A 119 17.28 -5.22 2.04
N SER A 120 17.87 -6.25 1.48
CA SER A 120 18.84 -7.11 2.18
C SER A 120 20.25 -6.52 2.24
N SER A 121 20.51 -5.42 1.55
CA SER A 121 21.81 -4.73 1.55
C SER A 121 21.66 -3.22 1.56
N ILE A 122 22.66 -2.51 2.04
CA ILE A 122 22.62 -1.05 2.24
C ILE A 122 22.33 -0.31 0.92
N HIS A 123 22.90 -0.73 -0.19
CA HIS A 123 22.68 -0.14 -1.53
C HIS A 123 22.00 -1.12 -2.50
N GLY A 124 21.08 -1.96 -1.97
CA GLY A 124 20.38 -3.00 -2.73
C GLY A 124 19.18 -2.49 -3.56
N GLY A 125 19.15 -1.20 -3.89
CA GLY A 125 18.11 -0.57 -4.70
C GLY A 125 16.91 0.01 -3.93
N PRO A 126 17.04 0.40 -2.62
CA PRO A 126 15.93 1.02 -1.91
C PRO A 126 15.51 2.34 -2.53
N GLU A 127 16.46 3.14 -3.03
CA GLU A 127 16.21 4.46 -3.59
C GLU A 127 15.30 4.39 -4.83
N SER A 128 15.64 3.54 -5.78
CA SER A 128 14.85 3.35 -7.00
C SER A 128 13.52 2.64 -6.72
N THR A 129 13.48 1.77 -5.70
CA THR A 129 12.23 1.13 -5.26
C THR A 129 11.25 2.17 -4.69
N LEU A 130 11.72 3.11 -3.86
CA LEU A 130 10.89 4.22 -3.38
C LEU A 130 10.37 5.06 -4.54
N LEU A 131 11.24 5.44 -5.48
CA LEU A 131 10.84 6.19 -6.67
C LEU A 131 9.80 5.44 -7.51
N SER A 132 9.95 4.12 -7.67
CA SER A 132 8.99 3.30 -8.44
C SER A 132 7.59 3.30 -7.82
N MET A 133 7.46 3.46 -6.51
CA MET A 133 6.18 3.60 -5.81
C MET A 133 5.63 5.03 -5.87
N MET A 134 6.50 6.02 -5.83
CA MET A 134 6.08 7.43 -5.88
C MET A 134 5.54 7.84 -7.25
N LEU A 135 6.09 7.30 -8.35
CA LEU A 135 5.64 7.63 -9.70
C LEU A 135 4.14 7.39 -9.92
N PRO A 136 3.57 6.19 -9.66
CA PRO A 136 2.13 5.98 -9.80
C PRO A 136 1.31 6.86 -8.85
N LEU A 137 1.80 7.17 -7.65
CA LEU A 137 1.10 8.07 -6.73
C LEU A 137 1.02 9.51 -7.25
N MET A 138 2.04 9.97 -7.97
CA MET A 138 2.02 11.31 -8.61
C MET A 138 1.09 11.36 -9.83
N HIS A 139 0.73 10.21 -10.40
CA HIS A 139 -0.22 10.11 -11.51
C HIS A 139 -1.68 9.98 -11.05
N HIS A 140 -1.91 9.63 -9.81
CA HIS A 140 -3.23 9.56 -9.20
C HIS A 140 -3.70 10.91 -8.66
#